data_5eb363ff77a85fcc16a43b21575c1154
#
_entry.id   5eb363ff77a85fcc16a43b21575c1154
#
_cell.length_a   1.000
_cell.length_b   1.000
_cell.length_c   1.000
_cell.angle_alpha   90.00
_cell.angle_beta   90.00
_cell.angle_gamma   90.00
#
_symmetry.space_group_name_H-M   'P 1'
#
loop_
_entity.id
_entity.type
_entity.pdbx_description
1 polymer ?
#
loop_
_entity_poly.entity_id
_entity_poly.type
_entity_poly.pdbx_seq_one_letter_code
_entity_poly.pdbx_strand_id
1 'polypeptide(L)'
;PSDKLHIGHSYTTVACDALARFKRMQGYDVMFLTGTDEHGQKIQDKAADAGVTPKEYVDKIVATVKDLWKLMDISYDRFIRTTDDYHMESCQKIFTKLYEQGDIYKGEYIGHYCKPCESFWTDSQLVDGKCPDCGREVYDAHEEAYFFKTGKYADRLLKLYEENPQFIQPESRKNEMIAFIKQGLQDTCVSRTSVKWGIPVPFDPKHTMYVWVDALSNYISALGYGNEKYDEYSKFWPADLHMVGKEILRFHTILWPAMLMALDLPLPKRVFGHGWLLMN
;
A
#
# COMPACT_ATOMS: atom_id res chain seq x y z
N PRO A 1 2.87 10.50 -4.09
CA PRO A 1 4.20 11.08 -4.35
C PRO A 1 4.34 12.40 -3.60
N SER A 2 5.20 12.42 -2.60
CA SER A 2 5.42 13.62 -1.76
C SER A 2 6.55 14.52 -2.26
N ASP A 3 7.25 14.10 -3.31
CA ASP A 3 8.42 14.79 -3.85
C ASP A 3 8.68 14.41 -5.32
N LYS A 4 9.69 15.07 -5.94
CA LYS A 4 10.15 14.70 -7.27
C LYS A 4 10.60 13.25 -7.31
N LEU A 5 10.33 12.57 -8.42
CA LEU A 5 10.83 11.22 -8.65
C LEU A 5 12.36 11.18 -8.67
N HIS A 6 12.91 10.08 -8.22
CA HIS A 6 14.34 9.77 -8.30
C HIS A 6 14.54 8.40 -8.96
N ILE A 7 15.78 8.04 -9.22
CA ILE A 7 16.16 6.81 -9.94
C ILE A 7 15.58 5.53 -9.31
N GLY A 8 15.32 5.51 -8.01
CA GLY A 8 14.67 4.37 -7.34
C GLY A 8 13.25 4.11 -7.84
N HIS A 9 12.47 5.16 -8.12
CA HIS A 9 11.13 5.01 -8.71
C HIS A 9 11.21 4.48 -10.15
N SER A 10 12.15 5.01 -10.95
CA SER A 10 12.37 4.54 -12.31
C SER A 10 12.81 3.08 -12.35
N TYR A 11 13.64 2.65 -11.39
CA TYR A 11 14.12 1.27 -11.29
C TYR A 11 12.98 0.27 -11.22
N THR A 12 12.03 0.45 -10.31
CA THR A 12 10.87 -0.43 -10.17
C THR A 12 10.02 -0.44 -11.45
N THR A 13 9.71 0.75 -11.98
CA THR A 13 8.83 0.90 -13.13
C THR A 13 9.44 0.31 -14.41
N VAL A 14 10.73 0.54 -14.65
CA VAL A 14 11.44 -0.04 -15.81
C VAL A 14 11.50 -1.57 -15.71
N ALA A 15 11.73 -2.13 -14.51
CA ALA A 15 11.72 -3.58 -14.33
C ALA A 15 10.35 -4.20 -14.65
N CYS A 16 9.26 -3.54 -14.19
CA CYS A 16 7.90 -3.96 -14.53
C CYS A 16 7.62 -3.83 -16.05
N ASP A 17 8.04 -2.73 -16.67
CA ASP A 17 7.85 -2.50 -18.09
C ASP A 17 8.58 -3.54 -18.95
N ALA A 18 9.83 -3.83 -18.63
CA ALA A 18 10.60 -4.88 -19.30
C ALA A 18 9.90 -6.24 -19.23
N LEU A 19 9.39 -6.60 -18.04
CA LEU A 19 8.65 -7.84 -17.84
C LEU A 19 7.32 -7.84 -18.61
N ALA A 20 6.57 -6.75 -18.60
CA ALA A 20 5.31 -6.62 -19.31
C ALA A 20 5.53 -6.77 -20.82
N ARG A 21 6.52 -6.07 -21.38
CA ARG A 21 6.91 -6.20 -22.80
C ARG A 21 7.31 -7.63 -23.14
N PHE A 22 8.14 -8.26 -22.32
CA PHE A 22 8.55 -9.64 -22.52
C PHE A 22 7.35 -10.61 -22.54
N LYS A 23 6.40 -10.44 -21.63
CA LYS A 23 5.19 -11.27 -21.59
C LYS A 23 4.29 -11.05 -22.79
N ARG A 24 4.12 -9.81 -23.26
CA ARG A 24 3.39 -9.52 -24.51
C ARG A 24 4.05 -10.17 -25.74
N MET A 25 5.40 -10.15 -25.82
CA MET A 25 6.12 -10.86 -26.87
C MET A 25 5.91 -12.37 -26.85
N GLN A 26 5.61 -12.95 -25.68
CA GLN A 26 5.25 -14.35 -25.53
C GLN A 26 3.75 -14.64 -25.84
N GLY A 27 2.97 -13.64 -26.23
CA GLY A 27 1.55 -13.77 -26.57
C GLY A 27 0.58 -13.70 -25.38
N TYR A 28 1.05 -13.29 -24.18
CA TYR A 28 0.16 -13.06 -23.05
C TYR A 28 -0.61 -11.75 -23.20
N ASP A 29 -1.86 -11.77 -22.74
CA ASP A 29 -2.62 -10.56 -22.49
C ASP A 29 -2.19 -9.98 -21.13
N VAL A 30 -1.60 -8.80 -21.15
CA VAL A 30 -0.92 -8.21 -19.98
C VAL A 30 -1.62 -6.94 -19.55
N MET A 31 -1.94 -6.84 -18.26
CA MET A 31 -2.34 -5.60 -17.59
C MET A 31 -1.17 -5.11 -16.73
N PHE A 32 -0.46 -4.09 -17.20
CA PHE A 32 0.56 -3.39 -16.42
C PHE A 32 -0.04 -2.16 -15.76
N LEU A 33 -0.30 -2.28 -14.46
CA LEU A 33 -0.82 -1.21 -13.62
C LEU A 33 0.33 -0.46 -12.96
N THR A 34 0.31 0.86 -13.08
CA THR A 34 1.13 1.80 -12.29
C THR A 34 0.25 2.93 -11.78
N GLY A 35 0.76 3.79 -10.93
CA GLY A 35 -0.02 4.91 -10.40
C GLY A 35 0.68 5.67 -9.30
N THR A 36 -0.10 6.50 -8.62
CA THR A 36 0.36 7.36 -7.54
C THR A 36 -0.51 7.19 -6.29
N ASP A 37 0.16 6.94 -5.16
CA ASP A 37 -0.43 7.07 -3.83
C ASP A 37 -0.35 8.54 -3.41
N GLU A 38 -1.52 9.18 -3.20
CA GLU A 38 -1.66 10.63 -3.14
C GLU A 38 -2.22 11.15 -1.82
N HIS A 39 -2.55 10.27 -0.89
CA HIS A 39 -3.09 10.63 0.42
C HIS A 39 -2.04 10.60 1.54
N GLY A 40 -2.45 10.98 2.74
CA GLY A 40 -1.63 10.88 3.94
C GLY A 40 -1.08 12.21 4.46
N GLN A 41 -0.54 12.15 5.67
CA GLN A 41 -0.07 13.32 6.40
C GLN A 41 1.10 14.01 5.71
N LYS A 42 2.00 13.25 5.11
CA LYS A 42 3.19 13.77 4.44
C LYS A 42 2.83 14.70 3.27
N ILE A 43 1.81 14.35 2.50
CA ILE A 43 1.32 15.19 1.40
C ILE A 43 0.57 16.40 1.93
N GLN A 44 -0.27 16.21 2.96
CA GLN A 44 -0.97 17.29 3.63
C GLN A 44 0.01 18.38 4.14
N ASP A 45 1.08 17.96 4.82
CA ASP A 45 2.09 18.88 5.36
C ASP A 45 2.82 19.63 4.21
N LYS A 46 3.27 18.89 3.17
CA LYS A 46 3.99 19.51 2.04
C LYS A 46 3.14 20.46 1.21
N ALA A 47 1.86 20.17 1.06
CA ALA A 47 0.93 21.09 0.40
C ALA A 47 0.73 22.38 1.22
N ALA A 48 0.61 22.25 2.54
CA ALA A 48 0.53 23.39 3.44
C ALA A 48 1.80 24.26 3.38
N ASP A 49 2.98 23.64 3.41
CA ASP A 49 4.27 24.33 3.27
C ASP A 49 4.40 25.05 1.92
N ALA A 50 3.81 24.50 0.87
CA ALA A 50 3.78 25.10 -0.48
C ALA A 50 2.65 26.14 -0.65
N GLY A 51 1.76 26.33 0.33
CA GLY A 51 0.66 27.28 0.26
C GLY A 51 -0.42 26.91 -0.76
N VAL A 52 -0.61 25.63 -1.05
CA VAL A 52 -1.60 25.12 -2.01
C VAL A 52 -2.46 24.02 -1.36
N THR A 53 -3.56 23.65 -2.00
CA THR A 53 -4.33 22.48 -1.56
C THR A 53 -3.57 21.19 -1.83
N PRO A 54 -3.81 20.11 -1.03
CA PRO A 54 -3.19 18.80 -1.31
C PRO A 54 -3.48 18.30 -2.72
N LYS A 55 -4.68 18.54 -3.25
CA LYS A 55 -5.04 18.13 -4.62
C LYS A 55 -4.21 18.86 -5.67
N GLU A 56 -4.07 20.18 -5.56
CA GLU A 56 -3.22 20.96 -6.48
C GLU A 56 -1.75 20.55 -6.39
N TYR A 57 -1.30 20.20 -5.18
CA TYR A 57 0.07 19.72 -4.95
C TYR A 57 0.33 18.41 -5.70
N VAL A 58 -0.53 17.39 -5.50
CA VAL A 58 -0.36 16.09 -6.18
C VAL A 58 -0.60 16.15 -7.67
N ASP A 59 -1.52 17.00 -8.16
CA ASP A 59 -1.76 17.16 -9.60
C ASP A 59 -0.51 17.62 -10.35
N LYS A 60 0.25 18.55 -9.77
CA LYS A 60 1.53 19.00 -10.35
C LYS A 60 2.55 17.87 -10.39
N ILE A 61 2.67 17.10 -9.32
CA ILE A 61 3.62 15.97 -9.26
C ILE A 61 3.22 14.89 -10.26
N VAL A 62 1.94 14.51 -10.31
CA VAL A 62 1.44 13.48 -11.23
C VAL A 62 1.71 13.85 -12.69
N ALA A 63 1.56 15.12 -13.05
CA ALA A 63 1.92 15.60 -14.39
C ALA A 63 3.39 15.28 -14.71
N THR A 64 4.32 15.60 -13.79
CA THR A 64 5.75 15.28 -13.99
C THR A 64 6.04 13.79 -14.03
N VAL A 65 5.30 12.98 -13.26
CA VAL A 65 5.40 11.50 -13.30
C VAL A 65 5.01 10.98 -14.67
N LYS A 66 3.87 11.42 -15.20
CA LYS A 66 3.39 11.00 -16.53
C LYS A 66 4.33 11.44 -17.66
N ASP A 67 4.87 12.65 -17.58
CA ASP A 67 5.85 13.14 -18.54
C ASP A 67 7.14 12.30 -18.51
N LEU A 68 7.60 11.92 -17.32
CA LEU A 68 8.76 11.04 -17.15
C LEU A 68 8.49 9.65 -17.74
N TRP A 69 7.32 9.04 -17.45
CA TRP A 69 6.97 7.73 -18.01
C TRP A 69 6.84 7.78 -19.54
N LYS A 70 6.33 8.88 -20.08
CA LYS A 70 6.30 9.10 -21.52
C LYS A 70 7.71 9.22 -22.12
N LEU A 71 8.61 9.98 -21.46
CA LEU A 71 10.00 10.13 -21.89
C LEU A 71 10.74 8.78 -21.88
N MET A 72 10.44 7.92 -20.91
CA MET A 72 11.06 6.60 -20.76
C MET A 72 10.35 5.50 -21.59
N ASP A 73 9.32 5.87 -22.37
CA ASP A 73 8.51 4.94 -23.16
C ASP A 73 7.91 3.77 -22.34
N ILE A 74 7.46 4.06 -21.12
CA ILE A 74 6.85 3.06 -20.24
C ILE A 74 5.49 2.64 -20.79
N SER A 75 5.31 1.34 -21.02
CA SER A 75 4.16 0.75 -21.69
C SER A 75 3.04 0.29 -20.71
N TYR A 76 2.77 1.08 -19.67
CA TYR A 76 1.67 0.76 -18.75
C TYR A 76 0.31 0.82 -19.45
N ASP A 77 -0.59 -0.09 -19.07
CA ASP A 77 -1.96 -0.14 -19.60
C ASP A 77 -2.89 0.77 -18.80
N ARG A 78 -2.63 0.94 -17.50
CA ARG A 78 -3.43 1.78 -16.62
C ARG A 78 -2.58 2.54 -15.62
N PHE A 79 -2.92 3.83 -15.45
CA PHE A 79 -2.35 4.70 -14.43
C PHE A 79 -3.47 5.07 -13.46
N ILE A 80 -3.40 4.52 -12.23
CA ILE A 80 -4.37 4.84 -11.18
C ILE A 80 -3.84 5.96 -10.29
N ARG A 81 -4.76 6.81 -9.82
CA ARG A 81 -4.53 7.77 -8.76
C ARG A 81 -5.39 7.39 -7.56
N THR A 82 -4.85 7.41 -6.36
CA THR A 82 -5.68 7.11 -5.18
C THR A 82 -6.71 8.21 -4.89
N THR A 83 -6.59 9.37 -5.55
CA THR A 83 -7.60 10.45 -5.56
C THR A 83 -8.68 10.29 -6.64
N ASP A 84 -8.66 9.23 -7.44
CA ASP A 84 -9.74 8.95 -8.40
C ASP A 84 -11.01 8.53 -7.65
N ASP A 85 -12.16 9.10 -8.03
CA ASP A 85 -13.44 8.88 -7.34
C ASP A 85 -13.82 7.38 -7.26
N TYR A 86 -13.63 6.63 -8.35
CA TYR A 86 -13.94 5.21 -8.39
C TYR A 86 -13.07 4.38 -7.43
N HIS A 87 -11.83 4.80 -7.22
CA HIS A 87 -10.95 4.16 -6.25
C HIS A 87 -11.40 4.46 -4.82
N MET A 88 -11.69 5.73 -4.52
CA MET A 88 -12.19 6.12 -3.20
C MET A 88 -13.50 5.38 -2.85
N GLU A 89 -14.43 5.24 -3.81
CA GLU A 89 -15.66 4.46 -3.65
C GLU A 89 -15.34 2.98 -3.32
N SER A 90 -14.41 2.38 -4.04
CA SER A 90 -13.98 0.99 -3.78
C SER A 90 -13.42 0.83 -2.38
N CYS A 91 -12.54 1.74 -1.94
CA CYS A 91 -11.96 1.72 -0.60
C CYS A 91 -13.03 1.83 0.49
N GLN A 92 -14.02 2.71 0.29
CA GLN A 92 -15.12 2.87 1.24
C GLN A 92 -15.96 1.59 1.35
N LYS A 93 -16.25 0.93 0.25
CA LYS A 93 -16.96 -0.36 0.24
C LYS A 93 -16.15 -1.47 0.91
N ILE A 94 -14.83 -1.54 0.63
CA ILE A 94 -13.92 -2.51 1.25
C ILE A 94 -13.89 -2.30 2.78
N PHE A 95 -13.68 -1.07 3.23
CA PHE A 95 -13.59 -0.75 4.65
C PHE A 95 -14.91 -1.06 5.38
N THR A 96 -16.04 -0.68 4.79
CA THR A 96 -17.37 -0.96 5.34
C THR A 96 -17.61 -2.46 5.48
N LYS A 97 -17.29 -3.25 4.45
CA LYS A 97 -17.44 -4.71 4.48
C LYS A 97 -16.58 -5.34 5.58
N LEU A 98 -15.33 -4.94 5.71
CA LEU A 98 -14.43 -5.42 6.77
C LEU A 98 -14.93 -5.05 8.18
N TYR A 99 -15.54 -3.88 8.33
CA TYR A 99 -16.15 -3.46 9.58
C TYR A 99 -17.43 -4.26 9.91
N GLU A 100 -18.34 -4.38 8.97
CA GLU A 100 -19.61 -5.12 9.17
C GLU A 100 -19.41 -6.59 9.50
N GLN A 101 -18.38 -7.22 8.94
CA GLN A 101 -18.02 -8.61 9.26
C GLN A 101 -17.17 -8.77 10.54
N GLY A 102 -16.79 -7.66 11.19
CA GLY A 102 -16.08 -7.63 12.45
C GLY A 102 -14.58 -7.87 12.35
N ASP A 103 -13.98 -7.75 11.17
CA ASP A 103 -12.52 -7.76 10.97
C ASP A 103 -11.90 -6.38 11.24
N ILE A 104 -12.70 -5.30 11.18
CA ILE A 104 -12.34 -3.98 11.70
C ILE A 104 -13.19 -3.66 12.92
N TYR A 105 -12.57 -3.07 13.94
CA TYR A 105 -13.22 -2.62 15.17
C TYR A 105 -12.68 -1.27 15.62
N LYS A 106 -13.46 -0.55 16.43
CA LYS A 106 -13.09 0.76 16.99
C LYS A 106 -12.38 0.59 18.32
N GLY A 107 -11.31 1.35 18.54
CA GLY A 107 -10.51 1.33 19.76
C GLY A 107 -9.71 2.63 19.91
N GLU A 108 -8.73 2.59 20.81
CA GLU A 108 -7.80 3.71 21.01
C GLU A 108 -6.40 3.26 20.60
N TYR A 109 -5.73 4.07 19.79
CA TYR A 109 -4.33 3.89 19.47
C TYR A 109 -3.47 4.66 20.49
N ILE A 110 -2.58 3.93 21.14
CA ILE A 110 -1.55 4.48 22.03
C ILE A 110 -0.21 3.88 21.58
N GLY A 111 0.73 4.72 21.16
CA GLY A 111 2.03 4.26 20.68
C GLY A 111 2.76 5.37 19.92
N HIS A 112 3.58 4.98 18.95
CA HIS A 112 4.42 5.89 18.22
C HIS A 112 4.10 5.87 16.72
N TYR A 113 4.22 7.01 16.07
CA TYR A 113 4.00 7.17 14.64
C TYR A 113 5.22 7.76 13.95
N CYS A 114 5.69 7.09 12.91
CA CYS A 114 6.74 7.60 12.05
C CYS A 114 6.13 8.28 10.83
N LYS A 115 6.18 9.61 10.75
CA LYS A 115 5.67 10.39 9.61
C LYS A 115 6.32 10.00 8.28
N PRO A 116 7.66 9.87 8.18
CA PRO A 116 8.29 9.53 6.90
C PRO A 116 7.92 8.17 6.32
N CYS A 117 7.70 7.17 7.19
CA CYS A 117 7.31 5.82 6.78
C CYS A 117 5.79 5.61 6.80
N GLU A 118 5.05 6.56 7.38
CA GLU A 118 3.61 6.47 7.64
C GLU A 118 3.24 5.15 8.35
N SER A 119 4.06 4.78 9.36
CA SER A 119 3.97 3.52 10.08
C SER A 119 3.79 3.73 11.57
N PHE A 120 2.99 2.84 12.17
CA PHE A 120 2.75 2.77 13.61
C PHE A 120 3.69 1.77 14.28
N TRP A 121 4.14 2.11 15.49
CA TRP A 121 5.07 1.31 16.28
C TRP A 121 4.69 1.29 17.76
N THR A 122 4.87 0.15 18.39
CA THR A 122 4.83 0.02 19.85
C THR A 122 6.20 0.33 20.44
N ASP A 123 6.27 0.63 21.76
CA ASP A 123 7.55 0.84 22.46
C ASP A 123 8.56 -0.27 22.24
N SER A 124 8.09 -1.53 22.27
CA SER A 124 8.93 -2.71 22.09
C SER A 124 9.48 -2.91 20.68
N GLN A 125 8.92 -2.22 19.70
CA GLN A 125 9.35 -2.31 18.30
C GLN A 125 10.35 -1.22 17.91
N LEU A 126 10.49 -0.17 18.73
CA LEU A 126 11.46 0.90 18.46
C LEU A 126 12.90 0.39 18.64
N VAL A 127 13.80 0.92 17.84
CA VAL A 127 15.25 0.70 17.97
C VAL A 127 15.88 2.00 18.44
N ASP A 128 16.45 2.00 19.65
CA ASP A 128 17.01 3.19 20.31
C ASP A 128 16.01 4.38 20.35
N GLY A 129 14.71 4.08 20.59
CA GLY A 129 13.65 5.08 20.62
C GLY A 129 13.25 5.64 19.26
N LYS A 130 13.69 5.04 18.15
CA LYS A 130 13.50 5.48 16.78
C LYS A 130 12.77 4.45 15.93
N CYS A 131 12.28 4.91 14.77
CA CYS A 131 11.63 4.05 13.80
C CYS A 131 12.59 2.94 13.31
N PRO A 132 12.21 1.66 13.43
CA PRO A 132 13.07 0.54 13.02
C PRO A 132 13.29 0.47 11.50
N ASP A 133 12.37 1.03 10.70
CA ASP A 133 12.46 0.99 9.23
C ASP A 133 13.43 2.05 8.67
N CYS A 134 13.42 3.27 9.25
CA CYS A 134 14.18 4.38 8.67
C CYS A 134 15.14 5.09 9.64
N GLY A 135 15.17 4.70 10.93
CA GLY A 135 16.05 5.27 11.96
C GLY A 135 15.70 6.72 12.38
N ARG A 136 14.58 7.27 11.92
CA ARG A 136 14.15 8.65 12.24
C ARG A 136 13.35 8.70 13.52
N GLU A 137 13.21 9.92 14.08
CA GLU A 137 12.37 10.20 15.24
C GLU A 137 10.92 9.78 14.98
N VAL A 138 10.26 9.29 16.03
CA VAL A 138 8.83 8.98 16.07
C VAL A 138 8.11 9.95 17.00
N TYR A 139 6.81 10.08 16.83
CA TYR A 139 5.96 10.96 17.63
C TYR A 139 4.94 10.13 18.40
N ASP A 140 4.68 10.51 19.63
CA ASP A 140 3.62 9.91 20.42
C ASP A 140 2.27 10.15 19.73
N ALA A 141 1.51 9.08 19.57
CA ALA A 141 0.17 9.13 19.01
C ALA A 141 -0.82 8.51 19.99
N HIS A 142 -1.81 9.30 20.39
CA HIS A 142 -2.93 8.85 21.20
C HIS A 142 -4.19 9.41 20.57
N GLU A 143 -4.93 8.55 19.88
CA GLU A 143 -6.17 8.93 19.21
C GLU A 143 -7.15 7.75 19.11
N GLU A 144 -8.45 8.08 19.07
CA GLU A 144 -9.46 7.10 18.67
C GLU A 144 -9.20 6.63 17.26
N ALA A 145 -9.25 5.33 17.02
CA ALA A 145 -8.93 4.74 15.72
C ALA A 145 -9.72 3.45 15.47
N TYR A 146 -9.79 3.07 14.21
CA TYR A 146 -10.22 1.74 13.79
C TYR A 146 -9.01 0.83 13.63
N PHE A 147 -9.18 -0.44 13.98
CA PHE A 147 -8.14 -1.48 13.91
C PHE A 147 -8.59 -2.64 13.04
N PHE A 148 -7.75 -3.09 12.15
CA PHE A 148 -7.93 -4.34 11.43
C PHE A 148 -7.27 -5.48 12.20
N LYS A 149 -7.99 -6.60 12.40
CA LYS A 149 -7.53 -7.78 13.14
C LYS A 149 -6.46 -8.55 12.39
N THR A 150 -5.31 -7.92 12.14
CA THR A 150 -4.19 -8.52 11.41
C THR A 150 -3.68 -9.77 12.12
N GLY A 151 -3.63 -9.74 13.46
CA GLY A 151 -3.20 -10.88 14.30
C GLY A 151 -4.00 -12.16 14.06
N LYS A 152 -5.30 -12.04 13.77
CA LYS A 152 -6.18 -13.17 13.41
C LYS A 152 -5.66 -13.98 12.20
N TYR A 153 -4.91 -13.35 11.31
CA TYR A 153 -4.44 -13.94 10.05
C TYR A 153 -3.01 -14.47 10.12
N ALA A 154 -2.31 -14.35 11.26
CA ALA A 154 -0.91 -14.72 11.40
C ALA A 154 -0.61 -16.18 10.95
N ASP A 155 -1.38 -17.15 11.46
CA ASP A 155 -1.18 -18.57 11.11
C ASP A 155 -1.49 -18.85 9.63
N ARG A 156 -2.51 -18.19 9.07
CA ARG A 156 -2.85 -18.32 7.65
C ARG A 156 -1.75 -17.74 6.76
N LEU A 157 -1.12 -16.64 7.17
CA LEU A 157 0.01 -16.04 6.45
C LEU A 157 1.24 -16.94 6.50
N LEU A 158 1.59 -17.49 7.67
CA LEU A 158 2.71 -18.43 7.80
C LEU A 158 2.48 -19.68 6.93
N LYS A 159 1.27 -20.22 6.95
CA LYS A 159 0.88 -21.36 6.10
C LYS A 159 0.98 -21.00 4.62
N LEU A 160 0.53 -19.81 4.20
CA LEU A 160 0.67 -19.33 2.82
C LEU A 160 2.14 -19.36 2.38
N TYR A 161 3.06 -18.87 3.21
CA TYR A 161 4.49 -18.81 2.86
C TYR A 161 5.16 -20.16 2.83
N GLU A 162 4.67 -21.13 3.62
CA GLU A 162 5.12 -22.51 3.60
C GLU A 162 4.62 -23.26 2.36
N GLU A 163 3.33 -23.18 2.06
CA GLU A 163 2.70 -23.86 0.93
C GLU A 163 3.08 -23.24 -0.41
N ASN A 164 3.41 -21.95 -0.45
CA ASN A 164 3.82 -21.22 -1.63
C ASN A 164 5.20 -20.54 -1.44
N PRO A 165 6.29 -21.28 -1.52
CA PRO A 165 7.64 -20.77 -1.30
C PRO A 165 8.03 -19.59 -2.22
N GLN A 166 7.35 -19.47 -3.36
CA GLN A 166 7.56 -18.42 -4.36
C GLN A 166 6.72 -17.16 -4.11
N PHE A 167 5.84 -17.17 -3.10
CA PHE A 167 4.96 -16.03 -2.82
C PHE A 167 5.75 -14.75 -2.49
N ILE A 168 6.81 -14.86 -1.69
CA ILE A 168 7.71 -13.75 -1.35
C ILE A 168 9.08 -14.00 -1.93
N GLN A 169 9.60 -13.06 -2.71
CA GLN A 169 10.92 -13.12 -3.31
C GLN A 169 11.72 -11.82 -3.09
N PRO A 170 13.03 -11.88 -2.97
CA PRO A 170 13.87 -13.08 -2.80
C PRO A 170 13.67 -13.78 -1.44
N GLU A 171 14.23 -14.97 -1.27
CA GLU A 171 14.05 -15.81 -0.07
C GLU A 171 14.47 -15.10 1.23
N SER A 172 15.49 -14.25 1.19
CA SER A 172 15.91 -13.45 2.33
C SER A 172 14.77 -12.58 2.86
N ARG A 173 13.93 -12.04 1.98
CA ARG A 173 12.76 -11.24 2.34
C ARG A 173 11.64 -12.08 2.93
N LYS A 174 11.42 -13.30 2.44
CA LYS A 174 10.48 -14.24 3.03
C LYS A 174 10.86 -14.56 4.48
N ASN A 175 12.13 -14.87 4.73
CA ASN A 175 12.62 -15.19 6.06
C ASN A 175 12.45 -14.01 7.05
N GLU A 176 12.68 -12.79 6.57
CA GLU A 176 12.45 -11.55 7.33
C GLU A 176 10.98 -11.40 7.75
N MET A 177 10.04 -11.66 6.84
CA MET A 177 8.60 -11.58 7.12
C MET A 177 8.13 -12.69 8.06
N ILE A 178 8.63 -13.91 7.90
CA ILE A 178 8.36 -15.02 8.83
C ILE A 178 8.83 -14.66 10.23
N ALA A 179 10.06 -14.14 10.36
CA ALA A 179 10.59 -13.72 11.65
C ALA A 179 9.74 -12.61 12.28
N PHE A 180 9.29 -11.65 11.49
CA PHE A 180 8.43 -10.57 11.97
C PHE A 180 7.08 -11.10 12.51
N ILE A 181 6.40 -11.98 11.77
CA ILE A 181 5.10 -12.55 12.21
C ILE A 181 5.28 -13.38 13.49
N LYS A 182 6.35 -14.17 13.60
CA LYS A 182 6.63 -15.01 14.77
C LYS A 182 6.92 -14.24 16.06
N GLN A 183 7.25 -12.95 15.97
CA GLN A 183 7.38 -12.07 17.15
C GLN A 183 6.03 -11.68 17.77
N GLY A 184 4.92 -12.02 17.11
CA GLY A 184 3.56 -11.65 17.52
C GLY A 184 3.01 -10.51 16.68
N LEU A 185 2.12 -10.86 15.76
CA LEU A 185 1.50 -9.90 14.86
C LEU A 185 0.38 -9.14 15.58
N GLN A 186 0.54 -7.83 15.68
CA GLN A 186 -0.45 -6.95 16.31
C GLN A 186 -1.52 -6.54 15.30
N ASP A 187 -2.70 -6.16 15.81
CA ASP A 187 -3.75 -5.56 15.00
C ASP A 187 -3.29 -4.21 14.44
N THR A 188 -3.63 -3.96 13.20
CA THR A 188 -3.15 -2.77 12.48
C THR A 188 -4.12 -1.61 12.64
N CYS A 189 -3.65 -0.47 13.10
CA CYS A 189 -4.42 0.78 13.08
C CYS A 189 -4.72 1.16 11.62
N VAL A 190 -6.01 1.29 11.26
CA VAL A 190 -6.47 1.51 9.88
C VAL A 190 -7.25 2.81 9.68
N SER A 191 -7.27 3.69 10.67
CA SER A 191 -7.80 5.05 10.52
C SER A 191 -7.07 6.07 11.37
N ARG A 192 -7.23 7.34 11.04
CA ARG A 192 -6.68 8.49 11.75
C ARG A 192 -7.73 9.57 11.91
N THR A 193 -7.72 10.28 13.04
CA THR A 193 -8.51 11.49 13.24
C THR A 193 -7.69 12.76 13.01
N SER A 194 -6.39 12.68 13.16
CA SER A 194 -5.43 13.80 13.01
C SER A 194 -5.08 14.12 11.54
N VAL A 195 -5.24 13.18 10.62
CA VAL A 195 -5.00 13.37 9.17
C VAL A 195 -6.32 13.67 8.48
N LYS A 196 -6.37 14.75 7.68
CA LYS A 196 -7.58 15.18 6.98
C LYS A 196 -7.54 14.89 5.49
N TRP A 197 -6.35 14.82 4.91
CA TRP A 197 -6.15 14.49 3.50
C TRP A 197 -6.09 12.98 3.31
N GLY A 198 -7.22 12.39 2.92
CA GLY A 198 -7.41 10.96 2.71
C GLY A 198 -8.88 10.61 2.52
N ILE A 199 -9.17 9.32 2.40
CA ILE A 199 -10.52 8.83 2.18
C ILE A 199 -11.28 8.80 3.52
N PRO A 200 -12.42 9.50 3.67
CA PRO A 200 -13.19 9.45 4.90
C PRO A 200 -13.84 8.07 5.09
N VAL A 201 -13.90 7.62 6.33
CA VAL A 201 -14.67 6.44 6.71
C VAL A 201 -16.17 6.77 6.54
N PRO A 202 -16.93 6.06 5.68
CA PRO A 202 -18.26 6.52 5.26
C PRO A 202 -19.28 6.57 6.41
N PHE A 203 -19.17 5.71 7.39
CA PHE A 203 -20.07 5.66 8.56
C PHE A 203 -19.56 6.42 9.78
N ASP A 204 -18.31 6.95 9.72
CA ASP A 204 -17.70 7.79 10.75
C ASP A 204 -16.72 8.80 10.13
N PRO A 205 -17.23 9.89 9.51
CA PRO A 205 -16.42 10.84 8.73
C PRO A 205 -15.39 11.65 9.55
N LYS A 206 -15.35 11.49 10.87
CA LYS A 206 -14.28 12.04 11.72
C LYS A 206 -12.95 11.34 11.45
N HIS A 207 -13.01 10.08 11.02
CA HIS A 207 -11.88 9.24 10.69
C HIS A 207 -11.57 9.28 9.21
N THR A 208 -10.28 9.38 8.91
CA THR A 208 -9.72 9.19 7.57
C THR A 208 -9.07 7.80 7.52
N MET A 209 -9.29 7.06 6.46
CA MET A 209 -8.67 5.75 6.28
C MET A 209 -7.16 5.87 6.30
N TYR A 210 -6.52 4.87 6.88
CA TYR A 210 -5.06 4.77 6.87
C TYR A 210 -4.54 4.57 5.46
N VAL A 211 -3.52 5.32 5.11
CA VAL A 211 -2.95 5.39 3.75
C VAL A 211 -2.64 4.01 3.14
N TRP A 212 -2.25 3.02 3.93
CA TRP A 212 -1.96 1.69 3.41
C TRP A 212 -3.19 0.85 3.09
N VAL A 213 -4.34 1.06 3.76
CA VAL A 213 -5.61 0.44 3.35
C VAL A 213 -6.05 1.01 2.00
N ASP A 214 -5.92 2.30 1.84
CA ASP A 214 -6.15 3.04 0.60
C ASP A 214 -5.20 2.55 -0.51
N ALA A 215 -3.90 2.70 -0.31
CA ALA A 215 -2.89 2.37 -1.31
C ALA A 215 -2.95 0.90 -1.78
N LEU A 216 -3.15 -0.06 -0.88
CA LEU A 216 -3.20 -1.49 -1.25
C LEU A 216 -4.47 -1.84 -2.03
N SER A 217 -5.58 -1.19 -1.76
CA SER A 217 -6.85 -1.42 -2.47
C SER A 217 -6.79 -1.03 -3.95
N ASN A 218 -5.81 -0.22 -4.37
CA ASN A 218 -5.65 0.19 -5.77
C ASN A 218 -5.54 -0.98 -6.73
N TYR A 219 -4.88 -2.07 -6.32
CA TYR A 219 -4.62 -3.23 -7.18
C TYR A 219 -5.89 -3.92 -7.68
N ILE A 220 -6.98 -3.84 -6.92
CA ILE A 220 -8.27 -4.41 -7.31
C ILE A 220 -9.27 -3.36 -7.77
N SER A 221 -9.26 -2.16 -7.19
CA SER A 221 -10.14 -1.08 -7.62
C SER A 221 -9.86 -0.64 -9.06
N ALA A 222 -8.58 -0.63 -9.46
CA ALA A 222 -8.17 -0.35 -10.83
C ALA A 222 -8.73 -1.34 -11.86
N LEU A 223 -9.17 -2.51 -11.41
CA LEU A 223 -9.77 -3.56 -12.26
C LEU A 223 -11.30 -3.59 -12.18
N GLY A 224 -11.91 -2.73 -11.34
CA GLY A 224 -13.35 -2.64 -11.19
C GLY A 224 -13.93 -3.28 -9.93
N TYR A 225 -13.10 -3.80 -9.02
CA TYR A 225 -13.60 -4.30 -7.75
C TYR A 225 -14.18 -3.16 -6.90
N GLY A 226 -15.47 -3.26 -6.58
CA GLY A 226 -16.16 -2.26 -5.78
C GLY A 226 -16.59 -0.98 -6.51
N ASN A 227 -16.43 -0.90 -7.83
CA ASN A 227 -16.86 0.22 -8.65
C ASN A 227 -17.36 -0.25 -10.03
N GLU A 228 -17.99 0.66 -10.78
CA GLU A 228 -18.51 0.40 -12.12
C GLU A 228 -17.65 1.00 -13.23
N LYS A 229 -16.46 1.54 -12.90
CA LYS A 229 -15.57 2.17 -13.87
C LYS A 229 -14.94 1.16 -14.81
N TYR A 230 -14.61 -0.01 -14.29
CA TYR A 230 -13.98 -1.11 -15.02
C TYR A 230 -14.66 -2.43 -14.67
N ASP A 231 -14.52 -3.45 -15.52
CA ASP A 231 -15.10 -4.80 -15.34
C ASP A 231 -14.05 -5.92 -15.59
N GLU A 232 -12.78 -5.58 -15.42
CA GLU A 232 -11.64 -6.46 -15.77
C GLU A 232 -11.11 -7.28 -14.58
N TYR A 233 -11.74 -7.14 -13.40
CA TYR A 233 -11.32 -7.84 -12.19
C TYR A 233 -11.24 -9.35 -12.39
N SER A 234 -12.27 -9.97 -12.95
CA SER A 234 -12.28 -11.42 -13.19
C SER A 234 -11.26 -11.90 -14.21
N LYS A 235 -10.77 -11.01 -15.07
CA LYS A 235 -9.80 -11.32 -16.11
C LYS A 235 -8.35 -11.23 -15.60
N PHE A 236 -8.01 -10.20 -14.82
CA PHE A 236 -6.63 -9.89 -14.47
C PHE A 236 -6.31 -10.09 -12.98
N TRP A 237 -7.32 -10.35 -12.12
CA TRP A 237 -7.06 -10.72 -10.74
C TRP A 237 -7.15 -12.25 -10.57
N PRO A 238 -6.27 -12.92 -9.84
CA PRO A 238 -5.18 -12.36 -9.03
C PRO A 238 -3.96 -11.92 -9.86
N ALA A 239 -3.29 -10.87 -9.36
CA ALA A 239 -2.05 -10.38 -9.96
C ALA A 239 -0.97 -11.47 -9.99
N ASP A 240 -0.24 -11.56 -11.09
CA ASP A 240 0.89 -12.50 -11.22
C ASP A 240 2.10 -12.01 -10.43
N LEU A 241 2.29 -10.69 -10.34
CA LEU A 241 3.42 -10.07 -9.64
C LEU A 241 3.06 -8.70 -9.08
N HIS A 242 3.36 -8.49 -7.80
CA HIS A 242 3.59 -7.18 -7.20
C HIS A 242 5.09 -6.95 -7.09
N MET A 243 5.62 -5.93 -7.75
CA MET A 243 7.02 -5.53 -7.65
C MET A 243 7.12 -4.27 -6.82
N VAL A 244 7.85 -4.33 -5.71
CA VAL A 244 7.91 -3.26 -4.71
C VAL A 244 9.33 -3.07 -4.16
N GLY A 245 9.62 -1.89 -3.63
CA GLY A 245 10.80 -1.68 -2.82
C GLY A 245 10.71 -2.47 -1.49
N LYS A 246 11.84 -2.91 -0.98
CA LYS A 246 11.89 -3.73 0.25
C LYS A 246 11.27 -3.03 1.47
N GLU A 247 11.27 -1.71 1.50
CA GLU A 247 10.74 -0.88 2.59
C GLU A 247 9.23 -0.97 2.77
N ILE A 248 8.50 -1.31 1.70
CA ILE A 248 7.04 -1.47 1.73
C ILE A 248 6.59 -2.93 1.63
N LEU A 249 7.54 -3.86 1.69
CA LEU A 249 7.26 -5.29 1.54
C LEU A 249 6.31 -5.82 2.61
N ARG A 250 6.43 -5.35 3.86
CA ARG A 250 5.58 -5.76 4.97
C ARG A 250 4.10 -5.49 4.70
N PHE A 251 3.78 -4.36 4.11
CA PHE A 251 2.39 -4.02 3.75
C PHE A 251 1.85 -4.95 2.65
N HIS A 252 2.68 -5.30 1.67
CA HIS A 252 2.29 -6.14 0.52
C HIS A 252 2.25 -7.63 0.83
N THR A 253 2.95 -8.08 1.87
CA THR A 253 3.02 -9.51 2.21
C THR A 253 2.27 -9.88 3.47
N ILE A 254 1.96 -8.92 4.35
CA ILE A 254 1.22 -9.14 5.60
C ILE A 254 -0.16 -8.48 5.51
N LEU A 255 -0.22 -7.14 5.47
CA LEU A 255 -1.51 -6.43 5.54
C LEU A 255 -2.39 -6.75 4.32
N TRP A 256 -1.83 -6.65 3.11
CA TRP A 256 -2.58 -6.89 1.88
C TRP A 256 -3.15 -8.31 1.77
N PRO A 257 -2.37 -9.39 1.94
CA PRO A 257 -2.95 -10.72 1.94
C PRO A 257 -3.95 -10.94 3.07
N ALA A 258 -3.74 -10.37 4.27
CA ALA A 258 -4.69 -10.47 5.37
C ALA A 258 -6.04 -9.80 5.03
N MET A 259 -6.01 -8.62 4.41
CA MET A 259 -7.23 -7.95 3.92
C MET A 259 -7.95 -8.78 2.85
N LEU A 260 -7.21 -9.33 1.89
CA LEU A 260 -7.79 -10.21 0.86
C LEU A 260 -8.38 -11.48 1.44
N MET A 261 -7.71 -12.11 2.43
CA MET A 261 -8.23 -13.26 3.16
C MET A 261 -9.51 -12.94 3.93
N ALA A 262 -9.59 -11.74 4.51
CA ALA A 262 -10.79 -11.26 5.20
C ALA A 262 -11.96 -11.04 4.24
N LEU A 263 -11.67 -10.57 3.04
CA LEU A 263 -12.67 -10.33 1.99
C LEU A 263 -13.06 -11.60 1.22
N ASP A 264 -12.42 -12.73 1.51
CA ASP A 264 -12.54 -14.00 0.76
C ASP A 264 -12.20 -13.83 -0.74
N LEU A 265 -11.11 -13.09 -1.00
CA LEU A 265 -10.62 -12.83 -2.36
C LEU A 265 -9.33 -13.60 -2.65
N PRO A 266 -9.09 -13.96 -3.92
CA PRO A 266 -7.83 -14.58 -4.33
C PRO A 266 -6.62 -13.70 -3.98
N LEU A 267 -5.50 -14.36 -3.63
CA LEU A 267 -4.25 -13.68 -3.30
C LEU A 267 -3.39 -13.47 -4.56
N PRO A 268 -2.56 -12.43 -4.63
CA PRO A 268 -1.57 -12.30 -5.69
C PRO A 268 -0.64 -13.52 -5.69
N LYS A 269 -0.13 -13.91 -6.85
CA LYS A 269 0.70 -15.11 -6.96
C LYS A 269 2.10 -14.88 -6.40
N ARG A 270 2.61 -13.65 -6.48
CA ARG A 270 3.98 -13.32 -6.09
C ARG A 270 4.15 -11.87 -5.69
N VAL A 271 4.98 -11.62 -4.68
CA VAL A 271 5.48 -10.31 -4.29
C VAL A 271 7.00 -10.34 -4.35
N PHE A 272 7.59 -9.44 -5.13
CA PHE A 272 9.03 -9.31 -5.27
C PHE A 272 9.50 -8.01 -4.62
N GLY A 273 10.29 -8.12 -3.55
CA GLY A 273 10.86 -6.98 -2.85
C GLY A 273 12.30 -6.70 -3.28
N HIS A 274 12.52 -5.71 -4.15
CA HIS A 274 13.87 -5.37 -4.59
C HIS A 274 14.63 -4.54 -3.55
N GLY A 275 15.95 -4.59 -3.59
CA GLY A 275 16.84 -3.77 -2.76
C GLY A 275 16.85 -2.31 -3.20
N TRP A 276 17.51 -1.47 -2.38
CA TRP A 276 17.76 -0.07 -2.73
C TRP A 276 18.87 0.06 -3.74
N LEU A 277 18.78 1.08 -4.58
CA LEU A 277 19.92 1.55 -5.35
C LEU A 277 20.80 2.39 -4.41
N LEU A 278 22.00 1.94 -4.18
CA LEU A 278 22.99 2.65 -3.38
C LEU A 278 23.90 3.45 -4.32
N MET A 279 24.12 4.70 -4.00
CA MET A 279 25.17 5.51 -4.63
C MET A 279 26.37 5.53 -3.70
N ASN A 280 27.55 5.19 -4.24
CA ASN A 280 28.83 5.27 -3.54
C ASN A 280 29.31 6.72 -3.42
#